data_4b1d6740d0bb9964f78ccf95534714f1
#
_entry.id   4b1d6740d0bb9964f78ccf95534714f1
#
_cell.length_a   1.000
_cell.length_b   1.000
_cell.length_c   1.000
_cell.angle_alpha   90.00
_cell.angle_beta   90.00
_cell.angle_gamma   90.00
#
_symmetry.space_group_name_H-M   'P 1'
#
loop_
_entity.id
_entity.type
_entity.pdbx_description
1 polymer ?
#
loop_
_entity_poly.entity_id
_entity_poly.type
_entity_poly.pdbx_seq_one_letter_code
_entity_poly.pdbx_strand_id
1 'polypeptide(L)'
;VVDSRAVVFIDVLGFASLTEQYTLELEQIKVADRPLSVESLNMILMRRENPLTQVFTAFHRSLEAVIDLAKMKHLVTAVTFSDSAFIATAHLYDAASIAIQLMHYLLPQRVPVRIGIGYGSFSALRFRSDVTVEGGDHAAHFLGTGVVRSNAAESCGIKGLRILLHPSAIQHLGE
;
A
#
# COMPACT_ATOMS: atom_id res chain seq x y z
N VAL A 1 15.20 -15.28 -11.17
CA VAL A 1 16.14 -14.14 -11.25
C VAL A 1 15.64 -13.11 -10.26
N VAL A 2 16.44 -12.82 -9.24
CA VAL A 2 16.14 -11.77 -8.26
C VAL A 2 16.57 -10.45 -8.90
N ASP A 3 15.61 -9.62 -9.26
CA ASP A 3 15.85 -8.35 -9.94
C ASP A 3 16.06 -7.24 -8.91
N SER A 4 16.99 -6.32 -9.15
CA SER A 4 17.15 -5.13 -8.31
C SER A 4 16.13 -4.08 -8.73
N ARG A 5 15.42 -3.53 -7.74
CA ARG A 5 14.34 -2.57 -7.96
C ARG A 5 14.36 -1.44 -6.95
N ALA A 6 13.79 -0.32 -7.34
CA ALA A 6 13.39 0.71 -6.40
C ALA A 6 12.07 0.31 -5.76
N VAL A 7 12.03 0.28 -4.44
CA VAL A 7 10.85 -0.13 -3.65
C VAL A 7 10.39 1.04 -2.80
N VAL A 8 9.13 1.39 -2.96
CA VAL A 8 8.42 2.36 -2.12
C VAL A 8 7.69 1.57 -1.05
N PHE A 9 7.86 1.95 0.20
CA PHE A 9 6.99 1.54 1.29
C PHE A 9 6.22 2.76 1.78
N ILE A 10 4.90 2.66 1.83
CA ILE A 10 4.00 3.71 2.32
C ILE A 10 3.18 3.18 3.48
N ASP A 11 3.03 3.98 4.52
CA ASP A 11 2.33 3.67 5.76
C ASP A 11 1.43 4.84 6.20
N VAL A 12 0.19 4.55 6.60
CA VAL A 12 -0.76 5.55 7.09
C VAL A 12 -0.50 5.84 8.56
N LEU A 13 -0.18 7.09 8.87
CA LEU A 13 0.08 7.52 10.24
C LEU A 13 -1.19 7.46 11.10
N GLY A 14 -1.07 6.80 12.27
CA GLY A 14 -2.12 6.77 13.26
C GLY A 14 -3.28 5.82 12.94
N PHE A 15 -3.15 4.96 11.92
CA PHE A 15 -4.21 4.03 11.52
C PHE A 15 -4.59 3.07 12.65
N ALA A 16 -3.62 2.54 13.41
CA ALA A 16 -3.90 1.69 14.56
C ALA A 16 -4.78 2.40 15.61
N SER A 17 -4.46 3.66 15.95
CA SER A 17 -5.28 4.46 16.88
C SER A 17 -6.68 4.74 16.33
N LEU A 18 -6.81 4.97 15.03
CA LEU A 18 -8.12 5.10 14.39
C LEU A 18 -8.91 3.79 14.48
N THR A 19 -8.23 2.66 14.27
CA THR A 19 -8.86 1.34 14.36
C THR A 19 -9.36 1.06 15.79
N GLU A 20 -8.55 1.36 16.81
CA GLU A 20 -8.96 1.19 18.21
C GLU A 20 -10.12 2.12 18.59
N GLN A 21 -10.10 3.36 18.11
CA GLN A 21 -11.11 4.37 18.43
C GLN A 21 -12.43 4.16 17.70
N TYR A 22 -12.37 3.73 16.44
CA TYR A 22 -13.50 3.61 15.54
C TYR A 22 -13.68 2.17 15.06
N THR A 23 -13.67 1.21 15.99
CA THR A 23 -13.93 -0.19 15.68
C THR A 23 -15.19 -0.32 14.85
N LEU A 24 -15.07 -0.98 13.70
CA LEU A 24 -16.24 -1.32 12.90
C LEU A 24 -17.07 -2.31 13.70
N GLU A 25 -18.25 -1.89 14.15
CA GLU A 25 -19.22 -2.79 14.77
C GLU A 25 -19.74 -3.75 13.69
N LEU A 26 -18.97 -4.77 13.39
CA LEU A 26 -19.34 -5.83 12.45
C LEU A 26 -20.62 -6.56 12.86
N GLU A 27 -20.96 -6.51 14.14
CA GLU A 27 -22.21 -7.09 14.66
C GLU A 27 -23.48 -6.45 14.08
N GLN A 28 -23.39 -5.18 13.66
CA GLN A 28 -24.51 -4.52 12.97
C GLN A 28 -24.62 -4.90 11.48
N ILE A 29 -23.63 -5.62 10.95
CA ILE A 29 -23.60 -6.10 9.56
C ILE A 29 -24.12 -7.53 9.46
N LYS A 30 -24.73 -8.08 10.48
CA LYS A 30 -25.52 -9.32 10.39
C LYS A 30 -26.74 -9.10 9.50
N VAL A 31 -26.49 -8.96 8.21
CA VAL A 31 -27.51 -9.09 7.19
C VAL A 31 -27.58 -10.56 6.84
N ALA A 32 -28.56 -11.24 7.45
CA ALA A 32 -29.07 -12.56 7.05
C ALA A 32 -28.02 -13.54 6.46
N ASP A 33 -27.90 -14.71 7.00
CA ASP A 33 -27.21 -15.97 6.60
C ASP A 33 -26.56 -16.13 5.21
N ARG A 34 -26.22 -15.03 4.51
CA ARG A 34 -25.52 -15.04 3.23
C ARG A 34 -24.19 -14.34 3.35
N PRO A 35 -23.11 -14.91 2.81
CA PRO A 35 -21.83 -14.22 2.72
C PRO A 35 -22.03 -12.92 1.92
N LEU A 36 -21.60 -11.79 2.49
CA LEU A 36 -21.60 -10.50 1.80
C LEU A 36 -20.59 -10.57 0.66
N SER A 37 -21.02 -10.16 -0.54
CA SER A 37 -20.06 -9.94 -1.62
C SER A 37 -19.11 -8.79 -1.23
N VAL A 38 -17.88 -8.81 -1.76
CA VAL A 38 -16.90 -7.73 -1.55
C VAL A 38 -17.48 -6.37 -1.93
N GLU A 39 -18.31 -6.31 -2.98
CA GLU A 39 -19.01 -5.11 -3.43
C GLU A 39 -20.04 -4.62 -2.41
N SER A 40 -20.80 -5.52 -1.81
CA SER A 40 -21.77 -5.18 -0.77
C SER A 40 -21.07 -4.67 0.50
N LEU A 41 -19.95 -5.31 0.87
CA LEU A 41 -19.12 -4.85 2.00
C LEU A 41 -18.54 -3.46 1.72
N ASN A 42 -18.00 -3.23 0.54
CA ASN A 42 -17.49 -1.92 0.13
C ASN A 42 -18.59 -0.85 0.14
N MET A 43 -19.79 -1.14 -0.34
CA MET A 43 -20.91 -0.20 -0.28
C MET A 43 -21.32 0.14 1.16
N ILE A 44 -21.30 -0.83 2.07
CA ILE A 44 -21.61 -0.62 3.49
C ILE A 44 -20.54 0.25 4.14
N LEU A 45 -19.27 -0.05 3.88
CA LEU A 45 -18.13 0.71 4.39
C LEU A 45 -18.17 2.16 3.88
N MET A 46 -18.51 2.38 2.62
CA MET A 46 -18.59 3.72 2.01
C MET A 46 -19.74 4.58 2.53
N ARG A 47 -20.82 4.00 3.04
CA ARG A 47 -21.98 4.73 3.55
C ARG A 47 -21.85 5.21 4.99
N ARG A 48 -20.86 4.74 5.73
CA ARG A 48 -20.64 5.15 7.11
C ARG A 48 -19.75 6.40 7.15
N GLU A 49 -20.21 7.44 7.83
CA GLU A 49 -19.42 8.61 8.20
C GLU A 49 -18.41 8.30 9.32
N ASN A 50 -17.69 7.20 9.17
CA ASN A 50 -16.71 6.74 10.13
C ASN A 50 -15.30 7.18 9.66
N PRO A 51 -14.53 7.90 10.49
CA PRO A 51 -13.19 8.39 10.12
C PRO A 51 -12.23 7.29 9.67
N LEU A 52 -12.28 6.10 10.28
CA LEU A 52 -11.47 4.95 9.87
C LEU A 52 -11.81 4.53 8.43
N THR A 53 -13.10 4.42 8.10
CA THR A 53 -13.56 4.05 6.76
C THR A 53 -13.18 5.10 5.72
N GLN A 54 -13.28 6.38 6.07
CA GLN A 54 -12.89 7.49 5.19
C GLN A 54 -11.40 7.44 4.87
N VAL A 55 -10.54 7.28 5.89
CA VAL A 55 -9.08 7.18 5.72
C VAL A 55 -8.72 5.93 4.90
N PHE A 56 -9.30 4.77 5.24
CA PHE A 56 -9.08 3.52 4.51
C PHE A 56 -9.45 3.66 3.02
N THR A 57 -10.66 4.16 2.75
CA THR A 57 -11.14 4.32 1.37
C THR A 57 -10.31 5.33 0.58
N ALA A 58 -9.97 6.47 1.19
CA ALA A 58 -9.14 7.49 0.56
C ALA A 58 -7.74 6.94 0.23
N PHE A 59 -7.14 6.18 1.15
CA PHE A 59 -5.84 5.56 0.95
C PHE A 59 -5.86 4.58 -0.23
N HIS A 60 -6.76 3.61 -0.21
CA HIS A 60 -6.81 2.57 -1.25
C HIS A 60 -7.19 3.11 -2.63
N ARG A 61 -8.13 4.05 -2.73
CA ARG A 61 -8.45 4.70 -4.00
C ARG A 61 -7.30 5.51 -4.57
N SER A 62 -6.56 6.21 -3.71
CA SER A 62 -5.38 6.95 -4.14
C SER A 62 -4.27 6.03 -4.60
N LEU A 63 -4.04 4.92 -3.90
CA LEU A 63 -3.11 3.87 -4.31
C LEU A 63 -3.49 3.30 -5.68
N GLU A 64 -4.73 2.87 -5.85
CA GLU A 64 -5.22 2.30 -7.10
C GLU A 64 -5.02 3.28 -8.26
N ALA A 65 -5.46 4.52 -8.12
CA ALA A 65 -5.33 5.54 -9.16
C ALA A 65 -3.86 5.79 -9.57
N VAL A 66 -2.94 5.91 -8.59
CA VAL A 66 -1.52 6.17 -8.86
C VAL A 66 -0.84 4.94 -9.46
N ILE A 67 -1.15 3.75 -8.96
CA ILE A 67 -0.59 2.48 -9.45
C ILE A 67 -1.05 2.23 -10.90
N ASP A 68 -2.32 2.45 -11.21
CA ASP A 68 -2.84 2.24 -12.56
C ASP A 68 -2.24 3.22 -13.56
N LEU A 69 -2.08 4.50 -13.19
CA LEU A 69 -1.36 5.47 -14.01
C LEU A 69 0.10 5.06 -14.25
N ALA A 70 0.76 4.56 -13.21
CA ALA A 70 2.15 4.11 -13.31
C ALA A 70 2.29 2.86 -14.19
N LYS A 71 1.38 1.89 -14.07
CA LYS A 71 1.36 0.67 -14.90
C LYS A 71 1.17 0.93 -16.39
N MET A 72 0.55 2.04 -16.76
CA MET A 72 0.41 2.43 -18.17
C MET A 72 1.77 2.77 -18.83
N LYS A 73 2.77 3.12 -18.04
CA LYS A 73 4.07 3.61 -18.51
C LYS A 73 5.24 2.70 -18.12
N HIS A 74 5.12 1.99 -17.01
CA HIS A 74 6.22 1.28 -16.37
C HIS A 74 5.79 -0.08 -15.86
N LEU A 75 6.77 -0.97 -15.68
CA LEU A 75 6.56 -2.23 -14.98
C LEU A 75 6.48 -1.98 -13.46
N VAL A 76 5.27 -2.05 -12.91
CA VAL A 76 5.00 -1.82 -11.49
C VAL A 76 4.43 -3.07 -10.85
N THR A 77 4.99 -3.47 -9.72
CA THR A 77 4.43 -4.52 -8.85
C THR A 77 4.03 -3.88 -7.53
N ALA A 78 2.79 -4.09 -7.11
CA ALA A 78 2.29 -3.55 -5.85
C ALA A 78 1.70 -4.67 -4.99
N VAL A 79 1.94 -4.57 -3.67
CA VAL A 79 1.32 -5.40 -2.64
C VAL A 79 0.76 -4.46 -1.59
N THR A 80 -0.55 -4.54 -1.37
CA THR A 80 -1.29 -3.63 -0.50
C THR A 80 -1.79 -4.36 0.75
N PHE A 81 -1.80 -3.64 1.86
CA PHE A 81 -2.35 -4.06 3.14
C PHE A 81 -3.46 -3.10 3.58
N SER A 82 -3.94 -3.25 4.81
CA SER A 82 -4.99 -2.38 5.35
C SER A 82 -4.61 -0.90 5.39
N ASP A 83 -3.39 -0.61 5.81
CA ASP A 83 -2.88 0.75 6.08
C ASP A 83 -1.52 1.02 5.43
N SER A 84 -1.00 0.08 4.67
CA SER A 84 0.33 0.19 4.07
C SER A 84 0.41 -0.49 2.70
N ALA A 85 1.47 -0.18 1.93
CA ALA A 85 1.73 -0.83 0.67
C ALA A 85 3.23 -0.84 0.33
N PHE A 86 3.66 -1.90 -0.40
CA PHE A 86 4.94 -1.93 -1.09
C PHE A 86 4.70 -1.81 -2.59
N ILE A 87 5.45 -0.92 -3.24
CA ILE A 87 5.37 -0.69 -4.69
C ILE A 87 6.79 -0.76 -5.25
N ALA A 88 7.03 -1.71 -6.14
CA ALA A 88 8.34 -1.92 -6.77
C ALA A 88 8.32 -1.49 -8.23
N THR A 89 9.33 -0.73 -8.63
CA THR A 89 9.56 -0.22 -9.99
C THR A 89 10.97 -0.55 -10.44
N ALA A 90 11.22 -0.48 -11.76
CA ALA A 90 12.56 -0.71 -12.31
C ALA A 90 13.54 0.42 -11.92
N HIS A 91 13.09 1.68 -11.95
CA HIS A 91 13.91 2.85 -11.78
C HIS A 91 13.53 3.66 -10.52
N LEU A 92 14.54 4.29 -9.93
CA LEU A 92 14.35 5.15 -8.76
C LEU A 92 13.46 6.37 -9.08
N TYR A 93 13.57 6.92 -10.28
CA TYR A 93 12.76 8.05 -10.73
C TYR A 93 11.26 7.71 -10.71
N ASP A 94 10.89 6.52 -11.16
CA ASP A 94 9.49 6.07 -11.14
C ASP A 94 8.97 5.90 -9.72
N ALA A 95 9.79 5.32 -8.84
CA ALA A 95 9.47 5.17 -7.43
C ALA A 95 9.25 6.54 -6.75
N ALA A 96 10.14 7.49 -7.01
CA ALA A 96 10.02 8.85 -6.49
C ALA A 96 8.78 9.56 -7.03
N SER A 97 8.48 9.42 -8.32
CA SER A 97 7.28 9.97 -8.94
C SER A 97 6.00 9.41 -8.31
N ILE A 98 5.93 8.10 -8.10
CA ILE A 98 4.82 7.44 -7.42
C ILE A 98 4.66 7.97 -5.99
N ALA A 99 5.75 8.06 -5.23
CA ALA A 99 5.73 8.56 -3.86
C ALA A 99 5.22 10.00 -3.77
N ILE A 100 5.67 10.88 -4.67
CA ILE A 100 5.22 12.27 -4.74
C ILE A 100 3.74 12.35 -5.13
N GLN A 101 3.29 11.57 -6.10
CA GLN A 101 1.89 11.53 -6.50
C GLN A 101 1.00 11.03 -5.38
N LEU A 102 1.37 9.96 -4.67
CA LEU A 102 0.63 9.47 -3.51
C LEU A 102 0.51 10.53 -2.43
N MET A 103 1.60 11.22 -2.10
CA MET A 103 1.58 12.32 -1.14
C MET A 103 0.64 13.45 -1.61
N HIS A 104 0.68 13.78 -2.91
CA HIS A 104 -0.16 14.82 -3.51
C HIS A 104 -1.65 14.47 -3.47
N TYR A 105 -2.02 13.20 -3.69
CA TYR A 105 -3.40 12.74 -3.63
C TYR A 105 -3.93 12.60 -2.20
N LEU A 106 -3.10 12.13 -1.27
CA LEU A 106 -3.52 11.80 0.09
C LEU A 106 -3.58 13.02 1.02
N LEU A 107 -2.68 13.97 0.84
CA LEU A 107 -2.60 15.16 1.71
C LEU A 107 -3.89 16.01 1.71
N PRO A 108 -4.51 16.34 0.56
CA PRO A 108 -5.78 17.07 0.54
C PRO A 108 -6.94 16.30 1.18
N GLN A 109 -6.87 14.98 1.19
CA GLN A 109 -7.86 14.09 1.82
C GLN A 109 -7.63 13.89 3.32
N ARG A 110 -6.62 14.60 3.89
CA ARG A 110 -6.24 14.49 5.31
C ARG A 110 -5.81 13.08 5.72
N VAL A 111 -5.25 12.32 4.80
CA VAL A 111 -4.65 11.02 5.07
C VAL A 111 -3.14 11.21 5.22
N PRO A 112 -2.64 11.29 6.47
CA PRO A 112 -1.22 11.47 6.72
C PRO A 112 -0.47 10.17 6.46
N VAL A 113 0.59 10.23 5.66
CA VAL A 113 1.41 9.07 5.33
C VAL A 113 2.89 9.34 5.53
N ARG A 114 3.63 8.26 5.76
CA ARG A 114 5.09 8.21 5.69
C ARG A 114 5.47 7.32 4.52
N ILE A 115 6.52 7.71 3.83
CA ILE A 115 7.02 6.97 2.68
C ILE A 115 8.52 6.78 2.80
N GLY A 116 8.97 5.53 2.66
CA GLY A 116 10.37 5.17 2.54
C GLY A 116 10.65 4.60 1.17
N ILE A 117 11.77 4.99 0.55
CA ILE A 117 12.23 4.47 -0.74
C ILE A 117 13.58 3.80 -0.54
N GLY A 118 13.68 2.53 -0.89
CA GLY A 118 14.91 1.74 -0.87
C GLY A 118 15.20 1.14 -2.25
N TYR A 119 16.46 0.86 -2.52
CA TYR A 119 16.88 0.13 -3.72
C TYR A 119 17.52 -1.20 -3.34
N GLY A 120 17.17 -2.27 -4.04
CA GLY A 120 17.71 -3.59 -3.78
C GLY A 120 16.91 -4.71 -4.45
N SER A 121 17.24 -5.94 -4.10
CA SER A 121 16.52 -7.10 -4.61
C SER A 121 15.04 -7.05 -4.24
N PHE A 122 14.19 -7.46 -5.19
CA PHE A 122 12.75 -7.59 -4.98
C PHE A 122 12.24 -8.82 -5.72
N SER A 123 11.46 -9.63 -5.03
CA SER A 123 10.75 -10.77 -5.62
C SER A 123 9.34 -10.80 -5.05
N ALA A 124 8.35 -10.89 -5.93
CA ALA A 124 6.96 -11.12 -5.56
C ALA A 124 6.51 -12.47 -6.09
N LEU A 125 6.03 -13.32 -5.21
CA LEU A 125 5.52 -14.64 -5.53
C LEU A 125 4.01 -14.66 -5.28
N ARG A 126 3.25 -15.01 -6.30
CA ARG A 126 1.83 -15.30 -6.17
C ARG A 126 1.66 -16.81 -6.12
N PHE A 127 1.21 -17.32 -5.00
CA PHE A 127 0.80 -18.70 -4.91
C PHE A 127 -0.67 -18.77 -5.32
N ARG A 128 -0.93 -19.47 -6.42
CA ARG A 128 -2.27 -19.90 -6.76
C ARG A 128 -2.46 -21.26 -6.09
N SER A 129 -3.37 -21.34 -5.14
CA SER A 129 -3.78 -22.66 -4.68
C SER A 129 -4.51 -23.36 -5.84
N ASP A 130 -3.97 -24.48 -6.30
CA ASP A 130 -4.58 -25.29 -7.37
C ASP A 130 -5.85 -26.04 -6.91
N VAL A 131 -6.50 -25.53 -5.91
CA VAL A 131 -7.75 -26.14 -5.44
C VAL A 131 -8.89 -25.53 -6.23
N THR A 132 -9.59 -26.37 -6.93
CA THR A 132 -10.82 -26.19 -7.73
C THR A 132 -12.01 -25.68 -6.90
N VAL A 133 -11.80 -24.75 -5.97
CA VAL A 133 -12.84 -24.11 -5.18
C VAL A 133 -12.92 -22.66 -5.62
N GLU A 134 -14.07 -22.25 -6.12
CA GLU A 134 -14.41 -20.85 -6.35
C GLU A 134 -14.14 -20.07 -5.06
N GLY A 135 -13.16 -19.20 -5.07
CA GLY A 135 -12.75 -18.40 -3.90
C GLY A 135 -11.35 -18.71 -3.34
N GLY A 136 -10.46 -19.29 -4.15
CA GLY A 136 -9.09 -19.60 -3.71
C GLY A 136 -8.34 -18.39 -3.15
N ASP A 137 -7.82 -18.54 -1.93
CA ASP A 137 -7.00 -17.54 -1.24
C ASP A 137 -5.75 -17.20 -2.06
N HIS A 138 -5.61 -15.95 -2.43
CA HIS A 138 -4.41 -15.44 -3.08
C HIS A 138 -3.44 -14.92 -2.01
N ALA A 139 -2.49 -15.74 -1.60
CA ALA A 139 -1.38 -15.27 -0.79
C ALA A 139 -0.32 -14.61 -1.68
N ALA A 140 -0.06 -13.33 -1.48
CA ALA A 140 1.06 -12.64 -2.10
C ALA A 140 2.25 -12.64 -1.13
N HIS A 141 3.31 -13.34 -1.48
CA HIS A 141 4.57 -13.29 -0.74
C HIS A 141 5.55 -12.41 -1.49
N PHE A 142 6.23 -11.55 -0.76
CA PHE A 142 7.28 -10.70 -1.30
C PHE A 142 8.49 -10.71 -0.37
N LEU A 143 9.66 -10.63 -0.94
CA LEU A 143 10.92 -10.62 -0.21
C LEU A 143 11.98 -9.83 -0.98
N GLY A 144 12.99 -9.40 -0.27
CA GLY A 144 14.15 -8.76 -0.88
C GLY A 144 14.73 -7.63 -0.05
N THR A 145 15.95 -7.26 -0.34
CA THR A 145 16.65 -6.19 0.38
C THR A 145 16.02 -4.82 0.13
N GLY A 146 15.39 -4.61 -1.02
CA GLY A 146 14.63 -3.40 -1.34
C GLY A 146 13.48 -3.18 -0.36
N VAL A 147 12.75 -4.25 -0.01
CA VAL A 147 11.65 -4.23 0.98
C VAL A 147 12.16 -3.81 2.36
N VAL A 148 13.24 -4.46 2.83
CA VAL A 148 13.82 -4.14 4.15
C VAL A 148 14.31 -2.70 4.20
N ARG A 149 14.98 -2.23 3.14
CA ARG A 149 15.56 -0.89 3.05
C ARG A 149 14.50 0.22 2.97
N SER A 150 13.43 0.00 2.21
CA SER A 150 12.32 0.96 2.14
C SER A 150 11.59 1.09 3.47
N ASN A 151 11.36 -0.02 4.17
CA ASN A 151 10.79 -0.02 5.51
C ASN A 151 11.74 0.67 6.52
N ALA A 152 13.05 0.39 6.46
CA ALA A 152 14.03 1.05 7.33
C ALA A 152 14.09 2.58 7.11
N ALA A 153 13.94 3.05 5.88
CA ALA A 153 13.84 4.48 5.59
C ALA A 153 12.57 5.09 6.19
N GLU A 154 11.44 4.42 6.05
CA GLU A 154 10.16 4.86 6.62
C GLU A 154 10.24 4.95 8.14
N SER A 155 10.75 3.91 8.81
CA SER A 155 10.76 3.74 10.26
C SER A 155 11.98 4.34 10.98
N CYS A 156 12.77 5.19 10.32
CA CYS A 156 14.04 5.73 10.83
C CYS A 156 13.92 6.70 12.04
N GLY A 157 12.75 6.84 12.66
CA GLY A 157 12.52 7.66 13.86
C GLY A 157 12.20 9.14 13.60
N ILE A 158 12.34 9.64 12.39
CA ILE A 158 11.90 10.99 12.04
C ILE A 158 10.36 11.01 12.03
N LYS A 159 9.74 11.96 12.71
CA LYS A 159 8.27 12.05 12.84
C LYS A 159 7.65 12.91 11.72
N GLY A 160 6.35 12.69 11.49
CA GLY A 160 5.53 13.50 10.58
C GLY A 160 5.49 12.99 9.15
N LEU A 161 4.77 13.73 8.30
CA LEU A 161 4.61 13.49 6.87
C LEU A 161 5.96 13.64 6.15
N ARG A 162 6.37 12.63 5.39
CA ARG A 162 7.66 12.69 4.69
C ARG A 162 7.82 11.61 3.63
N ILE A 163 8.76 11.87 2.72
CA ILE A 163 9.34 10.87 1.83
C ILE A 163 10.83 10.82 2.15
N LEU A 164 11.33 9.66 2.51
CA LEU A 164 12.74 9.43 2.84
C LEU A 164 13.36 8.40 1.91
N LEU A 165 14.60 8.67 1.52
CA LEU A 165 15.41 7.75 0.72
C LEU A 165 16.40 7.01 1.62
N HIS A 166 16.41 5.69 1.52
CA HIS A 166 17.48 4.89 2.10
C HIS A 166 18.80 5.18 1.37
N PRO A 167 19.95 5.14 2.02
CA PRO A 167 21.27 5.37 1.37
C PRO A 167 21.49 4.50 0.11
N SER A 168 20.94 3.28 0.07
CA SER A 168 21.00 2.43 -1.13
C SER A 168 20.34 3.03 -2.37
N ALA A 169 19.35 3.90 -2.21
CA ALA A 169 18.69 4.56 -3.34
C ALA A 169 19.51 5.75 -3.86
N ILE A 170 20.29 6.41 -2.99
CA ILE A 170 21.07 7.58 -3.36
C ILE A 170 22.13 7.25 -4.44
N GLN A 171 22.67 6.03 -4.40
CA GLN A 171 23.68 5.58 -5.37
C GLN A 171 23.14 5.43 -6.79
N HIS A 172 21.81 5.43 -6.94
CA HIS A 172 21.10 5.30 -8.23
C HIS A 172 20.39 6.62 -8.66
N LEU A 173 20.77 7.75 -8.05
CA LEU A 173 20.29 9.07 -8.43
C LEU A 173 20.96 9.56 -9.72
N GLY A 174 20.77 8.95 -10.82
CA GLY A 174 21.35 9.34 -12.09
C GLY A 174 21.21 8.28 -13.17
N GLU A 175 20.59 7.19 -12.78
CA GLU A 175 20.15 6.12 -13.67
C GLU A 175 18.64 6.33 -13.96
#